data_5257fb9c5cb2757b06b12aeea7dfbbdb
#
_entry.id   5257fb9c5cb2757b06b12aeea7dfbbdb
#
_cell.length_a   1.000
_cell.length_b   1.000
_cell.length_c   1.000
_cell.angle_alpha   90.00
_cell.angle_beta   90.00
_cell.angle_gamma   90.00
#
_symmetry.space_group_name_H-M   'P 1'
#
loop_
_entity.id
_entity.type
_entity.pdbx_description
1 polymer ?
#
loop_
_entity_poly.entity_id
_entity_poly.type
_entity_poly.pdbx_seq_one_letter_code
_entity_poly.pdbx_strand_id
1 'polypeptide(L)'
;GGWVVDENNTPTVDTPEFKAAMQEYLDLYALGSTLDKDDIVASVTSGETALAQIWPGWYTPTADGPANYTTIPTKLTDDSAPVDAVALQGVWCIGIPDNAPHKDLALELLEYVMSPEVQLASIENNGVPCRYSCLTDSTVLETYPHLQTVCGALETGVYRPVIEEWTEFTNILGTEMDNIIQGTKTMDEALAYAQEQLEQLMA
;
A
#
# COMPACT_ATOMS: atom_id res chain seq x y z
N GLY A 1 0.03 16.43 2.58
CA GLY A 1 -0.88 16.30 1.73
C GLY A 1 -2.30 15.88 1.95
N GLY A 2 -2.99 15.57 0.88
CA GLY A 2 -4.39 15.18 0.94
C GLY A 2 -4.55 13.77 1.51
N TRP A 3 -5.44 13.62 2.46
CA TRP A 3 -5.87 12.34 3.00
C TRP A 3 -7.38 12.20 2.83
N VAL A 4 -7.91 11.00 2.96
CA VAL A 4 -9.33 10.73 2.67
C VAL A 4 -10.28 11.14 3.80
N VAL A 5 -9.76 11.21 5.04
CA VAL A 5 -10.49 11.69 6.22
C VAL A 5 -9.56 12.52 7.12
N ASP A 6 -10.11 13.34 7.97
CA ASP A 6 -9.39 14.05 9.04
C ASP A 6 -9.20 13.16 10.30
N GLU A 7 -8.64 13.75 11.35
CA GLU A 7 -8.42 13.09 12.64
C GLU A 7 -9.70 12.66 13.38
N ASN A 8 -10.86 13.19 12.98
CA ASN A 8 -12.18 12.85 13.49
C ASN A 8 -12.95 11.89 12.57
N ASN A 9 -12.28 11.34 11.59
CA ASN A 9 -12.86 10.54 10.50
C ASN A 9 -13.87 11.31 9.62
N THR A 10 -13.81 12.64 9.57
CA THR A 10 -14.61 13.42 8.63
C THR A 10 -14.01 13.32 7.22
N PRO A 11 -14.80 13.03 6.18
CA PRO A 11 -14.30 13.00 4.81
C PRO A 11 -13.65 14.32 4.37
N THR A 12 -12.53 14.24 3.65
CA THR A 12 -11.73 15.39 3.19
C THR A 12 -11.34 15.28 1.72
N VAL A 13 -12.16 14.61 0.91
CA VAL A 13 -11.84 14.31 -0.49
C VAL A 13 -12.07 15.48 -1.45
N ASP A 14 -12.80 16.53 -1.03
CA ASP A 14 -13.02 17.77 -1.84
C ASP A 14 -12.10 18.91 -1.39
N THR A 15 -11.02 18.63 -0.70
CA THR A 15 -10.04 19.64 -0.26
C THR A 15 -9.02 19.96 -1.36
N PRO A 16 -8.41 21.18 -1.34
CA PRO A 16 -7.35 21.52 -2.28
C PRO A 16 -6.17 20.55 -2.25
N GLU A 17 -5.83 20.03 -1.07
CA GLU A 17 -4.75 19.09 -0.86
C GLU A 17 -5.06 17.72 -1.51
N PHE A 18 -6.28 17.23 -1.38
CA PHE A 18 -6.71 16.00 -2.03
C PHE A 18 -6.78 16.16 -3.56
N LYS A 19 -7.30 17.30 -4.04
CA LYS A 19 -7.32 17.62 -5.48
C LYS A 19 -5.90 17.69 -6.07
N ALA A 20 -4.95 18.25 -5.35
CA ALA A 20 -3.55 18.25 -5.76
C ALA A 20 -2.96 16.83 -5.84
N ALA A 21 -3.27 15.96 -4.88
CA ALA A 21 -2.86 14.55 -4.91
C ALA A 21 -3.53 13.79 -6.08
N MET A 22 -4.81 14.06 -6.35
CA MET A 22 -5.51 13.47 -7.48
C MET A 22 -4.94 13.93 -8.83
N GLN A 23 -4.54 15.21 -8.95
CA GLN A 23 -3.88 15.70 -10.15
C GLN A 23 -2.53 15.03 -10.38
N GLU A 24 -1.73 14.84 -9.32
CA GLU A 24 -0.46 14.10 -9.40
C GLU A 24 -0.69 12.64 -9.87
N TYR A 25 -1.73 12.00 -9.35
CA TYR A 25 -2.12 10.67 -9.82
C TYR A 25 -2.46 10.65 -11.31
N LEU A 26 -3.23 11.62 -11.80
CA LEU A 26 -3.58 11.73 -13.23
C LEU A 26 -2.35 11.99 -14.11
N ASP A 27 -1.42 12.81 -13.65
CA ASP A 27 -0.19 13.10 -14.36
C ASP A 27 0.68 11.83 -14.48
N LEU A 28 0.79 11.04 -13.41
CA LEU A 28 1.46 9.75 -13.43
C LEU A 28 0.73 8.72 -14.29
N TYR A 29 -0.59 8.67 -14.21
CA TYR A 29 -1.42 7.79 -15.02
C TYR A 29 -1.24 8.04 -16.53
N ALA A 30 -1.07 9.31 -16.92
CA ALA A 30 -0.83 9.69 -18.32
C ALA A 30 0.54 9.23 -18.86
N LEU A 31 1.51 8.93 -17.99
CA LEU A 31 2.85 8.47 -18.36
C LEU A 31 2.96 6.94 -18.50
N GLY A 32 1.99 6.20 -18.03
CA GLY A 32 2.05 4.75 -17.94
C GLY A 32 0.79 4.04 -18.39
N SER A 33 0.66 2.81 -17.95
CA SER A 33 -0.52 1.98 -18.10
C SER A 33 -0.84 1.28 -16.79
N THR A 34 -2.12 1.03 -16.55
CA THR A 34 -2.54 0.11 -15.49
C THR A 34 -2.43 -1.31 -16.01
N LEU A 35 -1.65 -2.12 -15.32
CA LEU A 35 -1.50 -3.55 -15.60
C LEU A 35 -2.05 -4.32 -14.38
N ASP A 36 -2.41 -5.56 -14.58
CA ASP A 36 -2.69 -6.43 -13.43
C ASP A 36 -1.40 -6.78 -12.68
N LYS A 37 -1.53 -7.42 -11.52
CA LYS A 37 -0.40 -7.74 -10.65
C LYS A 37 0.72 -8.49 -11.36
N ASP A 38 0.38 -9.53 -12.12
CA ASP A 38 1.38 -10.44 -12.67
C ASP A 38 2.11 -9.77 -13.86
N ASP A 39 1.40 -9.00 -14.65
CA ASP A 39 1.95 -8.21 -15.76
C ASP A 39 2.83 -7.07 -15.26
N ILE A 40 2.45 -6.35 -14.19
CA ILE A 40 3.29 -5.32 -13.56
C ILE A 40 4.62 -5.93 -13.08
N VAL A 41 4.54 -7.03 -12.33
CA VAL A 41 5.75 -7.69 -11.80
C VAL A 41 6.66 -8.18 -12.94
N ALA A 42 6.09 -8.80 -13.96
CA ALA A 42 6.84 -9.26 -15.12
C ALA A 42 7.52 -8.10 -15.88
N SER A 43 6.78 -7.03 -16.12
CA SER A 43 7.24 -5.84 -16.85
C SER A 43 8.40 -5.12 -16.14
N VAL A 44 8.33 -4.95 -14.81
CA VAL A 44 9.42 -4.35 -14.04
C VAL A 44 10.62 -5.29 -13.94
N THR A 45 10.39 -6.58 -13.72
CA THR A 45 11.47 -7.58 -13.61
C THR A 45 12.25 -7.73 -14.91
N SER A 46 11.58 -7.62 -16.08
CA SER A 46 12.23 -7.65 -17.40
C SER A 46 12.91 -6.33 -17.78
N GLY A 47 12.62 -5.24 -17.08
CA GLY A 47 13.10 -3.89 -17.41
C GLY A 47 12.31 -3.22 -18.55
N GLU A 48 11.16 -3.76 -18.95
CA GLU A 48 10.25 -3.16 -19.92
C GLU A 48 9.59 -1.89 -19.34
N THR A 49 9.23 -1.93 -18.05
CA THR A 49 8.73 -0.79 -17.31
C THR A 49 9.83 -0.26 -16.38
N ALA A 50 10.08 1.04 -16.43
CA ALA A 50 11.15 1.69 -15.66
C ALA A 50 10.80 1.81 -14.16
N LEU A 51 9.53 2.06 -13.83
CA LEU A 51 9.04 2.27 -12.47
C LEU A 51 7.65 1.63 -12.30
N ALA A 52 7.41 0.99 -11.16
CA ALA A 52 6.08 0.57 -10.76
C ALA A 52 5.92 0.70 -9.25
N GLN A 53 4.71 1.04 -8.82
CA GLN A 53 4.33 1.03 -7.40
C GLN A 53 3.69 -0.31 -7.08
N ILE A 54 4.36 -1.09 -6.22
CA ILE A 54 3.95 -2.46 -5.88
C ILE A 54 4.11 -2.72 -4.37
N TRP A 55 3.41 -3.74 -3.90
CA TRP A 55 3.64 -4.26 -2.55
C TRP A 55 4.98 -5.00 -2.45
N PRO A 56 5.67 -4.95 -1.30
CA PRO A 56 6.97 -5.62 -1.16
C PRO A 56 6.92 -7.13 -1.42
N GLY A 57 5.82 -7.80 -1.08
CA GLY A 57 5.64 -9.23 -1.37
C GLY A 57 5.40 -9.57 -2.85
N TRP A 58 5.31 -8.57 -3.73
CA TRP A 58 5.26 -8.77 -5.19
C TRP A 58 6.63 -8.61 -5.85
N TYR A 59 7.58 -8.00 -5.16
CA TYR A 59 8.93 -7.85 -5.65
C TYR A 59 9.72 -9.16 -5.51
N THR A 60 10.27 -9.65 -6.60
CA THR A 60 11.18 -10.81 -6.60
C THR A 60 12.57 -10.33 -6.97
N PRO A 61 13.50 -10.29 -6.01
CA PRO A 61 14.88 -9.94 -6.32
C PRO A 61 15.50 -11.01 -7.24
N THR A 62 16.12 -10.57 -8.32
CA THR A 62 16.91 -11.43 -9.21
C THR A 62 18.36 -10.99 -9.13
N ALA A 63 19.30 -11.94 -9.06
CA ALA A 63 20.72 -11.63 -8.87
C ALA A 63 21.29 -10.70 -9.96
N ASP A 64 20.77 -10.80 -11.18
CA ASP A 64 21.20 -10.03 -12.35
C ASP A 64 20.07 -9.13 -12.91
N GLY A 65 18.97 -8.98 -12.18
CA GLY A 65 17.82 -8.18 -12.63
C GLY A 65 18.05 -6.69 -12.53
N PRO A 66 17.47 -5.89 -13.45
CA PRO A 66 17.61 -4.44 -13.44
C PRO A 66 16.82 -3.75 -12.33
N ALA A 67 15.84 -4.43 -11.72
CA ALA A 67 14.91 -3.81 -10.79
C ALA A 67 15.45 -3.76 -9.37
N ASN A 68 15.27 -2.61 -8.72
CA ASN A 68 15.51 -2.42 -7.28
C ASN A 68 14.22 -1.97 -6.60
N TYR A 69 14.05 -2.35 -5.35
CA TYR A 69 12.93 -1.93 -4.52
C TYR A 69 13.34 -0.75 -3.62
N THR A 70 12.56 0.32 -3.67
CA THR A 70 12.78 1.51 -2.85
C THR A 70 11.47 2.17 -2.46
N THR A 71 11.50 3.08 -1.49
CA THR A 71 10.35 3.94 -1.17
C THR A 71 10.28 5.11 -2.14
N ILE A 72 9.08 5.54 -2.48
CA ILE A 72 8.86 6.74 -3.28
C ILE A 72 9.10 7.97 -2.38
N PRO A 73 10.01 8.88 -2.75
CA PRO A 73 10.17 10.12 -2.02
C PRO A 73 8.90 10.96 -2.15
N THR A 74 8.50 11.60 -1.07
CA THR A 74 7.38 12.54 -1.10
C THR A 74 7.72 13.77 -1.92
N LYS A 75 6.70 14.38 -2.54
CA LYS A 75 6.86 15.61 -3.29
C LYS A 75 7.41 16.70 -2.38
N LEU A 76 8.41 17.37 -2.83
CA LEU A 76 8.90 18.58 -2.18
C LEU A 76 7.86 19.69 -2.38
N THR A 77 7.34 20.23 -1.31
CA THR A 77 6.37 21.33 -1.34
C THR A 77 7.05 22.67 -1.56
N ASP A 78 8.31 22.74 -1.24
CA ASP A 78 9.23 23.85 -1.54
C ASP A 78 10.65 23.30 -1.72
N ASP A 79 11.58 24.12 -2.18
CA ASP A 79 12.98 23.76 -2.41
C ASP A 79 13.80 23.55 -1.11
N SER A 80 13.18 23.61 0.06
CA SER A 80 13.88 23.79 1.32
C SER A 80 14.07 22.54 2.17
N ALA A 81 13.24 21.51 2.07
CA ALA A 81 13.42 20.28 2.84
C ALA A 81 12.74 19.06 2.19
N PRO A 82 13.41 17.90 2.14
CA PRO A 82 12.77 16.65 1.81
C PRO A 82 11.75 16.29 2.92
N VAL A 83 10.57 15.87 2.51
CA VAL A 83 9.57 15.30 3.40
C VAL A 83 9.80 13.80 3.44
N ASP A 84 9.64 13.18 4.61
CA ASP A 84 9.78 11.73 4.74
C ASP A 84 8.79 11.00 3.83
N ALA A 85 9.25 9.94 3.19
CA ALA A 85 8.40 9.09 2.38
C ALA A 85 7.35 8.42 3.27
N VAL A 86 6.08 8.45 2.84
CA VAL A 86 4.98 7.82 3.55
C VAL A 86 4.46 6.65 2.70
N ALA A 87 4.56 5.44 3.24
CA ALA A 87 4.01 4.24 2.62
C ALA A 87 2.64 3.91 3.22
N LEU A 88 1.73 3.39 2.41
CA LEU A 88 0.49 2.80 2.91
C LEU A 88 0.81 1.45 3.53
N GLN A 89 0.47 1.28 4.81
CA GLN A 89 0.62 0.00 5.50
C GLN A 89 -0.60 -0.89 5.26
N GLY A 90 -0.33 -2.14 4.88
CA GLY A 90 -1.33 -3.19 4.77
C GLY A 90 -0.91 -4.40 5.61
N VAL A 91 -1.86 -4.96 6.33
CA VAL A 91 -1.64 -6.12 7.21
C VAL A 91 -2.68 -7.19 6.91
N TRP A 92 -2.22 -8.42 6.80
CA TRP A 92 -3.07 -9.60 6.79
C TRP A 92 -3.01 -10.27 8.16
N CYS A 93 -4.17 -10.59 8.72
CA CYS A 93 -4.28 -11.26 10.00
C CYS A 93 -4.83 -12.68 9.82
N ILE A 94 -4.31 -13.62 10.60
CA ILE A 94 -4.85 -14.96 10.72
C ILE A 94 -5.49 -15.07 12.09
N GLY A 95 -6.75 -15.51 12.15
CA GLY A 95 -7.48 -15.70 13.39
C GLY A 95 -8.07 -17.11 13.51
N ILE A 96 -8.34 -17.53 14.74
CA ILE A 96 -9.03 -18.78 15.03
C ILE A 96 -10.47 -18.42 15.39
N PRO A 97 -11.49 -18.84 14.59
CA PRO A 97 -12.89 -18.60 14.91
C PRO A 97 -13.29 -19.24 16.24
N ASP A 98 -14.21 -18.58 16.97
CA ASP A 98 -14.64 -19.10 18.27
C ASP A 98 -15.33 -20.47 18.19
N ASN A 99 -15.98 -20.77 17.08
CA ASN A 99 -16.62 -22.05 16.81
C ASN A 99 -15.70 -23.08 16.14
N ALA A 100 -14.39 -22.86 16.04
CA ALA A 100 -13.46 -23.82 15.46
C ALA A 100 -13.41 -25.10 16.31
N PRO A 101 -13.54 -26.30 15.71
CA PRO A 101 -13.62 -27.56 16.44
C PRO A 101 -12.26 -28.01 17.03
N HIS A 102 -11.15 -27.51 16.52
CA HIS A 102 -9.78 -27.90 16.91
C HIS A 102 -8.92 -26.68 17.19
N LYS A 103 -9.33 -25.84 18.16
CA LYS A 103 -8.64 -24.58 18.49
C LYS A 103 -7.19 -24.80 18.92
N ASP A 104 -6.93 -25.87 19.68
CA ASP A 104 -5.58 -26.16 20.17
C ASP A 104 -4.61 -26.46 19.03
N LEU A 105 -5.02 -27.28 18.05
CA LEU A 105 -4.21 -27.57 16.87
C LEU A 105 -4.05 -26.33 15.95
N ALA A 106 -5.09 -25.50 15.86
CA ALA A 106 -5.01 -24.25 15.12
C ALA A 106 -4.02 -23.28 15.77
N LEU A 107 -3.99 -23.23 17.11
CA LEU A 107 -3.02 -22.41 17.85
C LEU A 107 -1.59 -22.92 17.64
N GLU A 108 -1.35 -24.23 17.75
CA GLU A 108 -0.03 -24.83 17.47
C GLU A 108 0.44 -24.50 16.04
N LEU A 109 -0.46 -24.55 15.05
CA LEU A 109 -0.15 -24.16 13.68
C LEU A 109 0.24 -22.69 13.57
N LEU A 110 -0.51 -21.78 14.23
CA LEU A 110 -0.20 -20.37 14.24
C LEU A 110 1.15 -20.09 14.91
N GLU A 111 1.43 -20.71 16.05
CA GLU A 111 2.71 -20.58 16.75
C GLU A 111 3.87 -21.05 15.86
N TYR A 112 3.71 -22.15 15.14
CA TYR A 112 4.68 -22.67 14.19
C TYR A 112 4.89 -21.70 13.01
N VAL A 113 3.82 -21.28 12.33
CA VAL A 113 3.91 -20.36 11.17
C VAL A 113 4.51 -19.01 11.57
N MET A 114 4.22 -18.55 12.79
CA MET A 114 4.74 -17.29 13.32
C MET A 114 6.11 -17.42 13.97
N SER A 115 6.72 -18.61 14.00
CA SER A 115 8.07 -18.79 14.55
C SER A 115 9.12 -18.08 13.71
N PRO A 116 10.23 -17.58 14.30
CA PRO A 116 11.30 -16.94 13.53
C PRO A 116 11.83 -17.82 12.40
N GLU A 117 11.96 -19.12 12.64
CA GLU A 117 12.44 -20.09 11.66
C GLU A 117 11.58 -20.14 10.41
N VAL A 118 10.25 -20.25 10.56
CA VAL A 118 9.32 -20.29 9.43
C VAL A 118 9.22 -18.95 8.75
N GLN A 119 9.24 -17.85 9.50
CA GLN A 119 9.24 -16.49 8.95
C GLN A 119 10.49 -16.21 8.11
N LEU A 120 11.66 -16.67 8.53
CA LEU A 120 12.90 -16.59 7.75
C LEU A 120 12.83 -17.46 6.49
N ALA A 121 12.36 -18.71 6.61
CA ALA A 121 12.20 -19.61 5.46
C ALA A 121 11.19 -19.09 4.43
N SER A 122 10.20 -18.30 4.84
CA SER A 122 9.21 -17.72 3.92
C SER A 122 9.82 -16.71 2.94
N ILE A 123 10.94 -16.08 3.29
CA ILE A 123 11.59 -15.05 2.45
C ILE A 123 12.04 -15.64 1.11
N GLU A 124 12.50 -16.88 1.08
CA GLU A 124 12.90 -17.57 -0.15
C GLU A 124 11.73 -17.73 -1.14
N ASN A 125 10.49 -17.61 -0.66
CA ASN A 125 9.27 -17.66 -1.45
C ASN A 125 8.57 -16.29 -1.52
N ASN A 126 9.35 -15.21 -1.45
CA ASN A 126 8.87 -13.81 -1.47
C ASN A 126 7.95 -13.43 -0.31
N GLY A 127 7.99 -14.18 0.79
CA GLY A 127 7.33 -13.78 2.02
C GLY A 127 7.99 -12.54 2.64
N VAL A 128 7.17 -11.61 3.09
CA VAL A 128 7.64 -10.48 3.90
C VAL A 128 7.38 -10.82 5.36
N PRO A 129 8.43 -11.07 6.16
CA PRO A 129 8.26 -11.44 7.56
C PRO A 129 7.51 -10.36 8.34
N CYS A 130 6.62 -10.77 9.23
CA CYS A 130 5.96 -9.85 10.16
C CYS A 130 6.76 -9.66 11.48
N ARG A 131 7.91 -10.32 11.62
CA ARG A 131 8.80 -10.17 12.77
C ARG A 131 9.94 -9.21 12.46
N TYR A 132 10.07 -8.17 13.28
CA TYR A 132 11.14 -7.20 13.16
C TYR A 132 12.54 -7.86 13.20
N SER A 133 12.73 -8.86 14.08
CA SER A 133 13.98 -9.61 14.16
C SER A 133 14.36 -10.35 12.87
N CYS A 134 13.39 -10.71 12.05
CA CYS A 134 13.66 -11.33 10.75
C CYS A 134 13.94 -10.28 9.67
N LEU A 135 13.27 -9.12 9.73
CA LEU A 135 13.49 -8.00 8.80
C LEU A 135 14.86 -7.32 8.99
N THR A 136 15.44 -7.41 10.17
CA THR A 136 16.73 -6.78 10.54
C THR A 136 17.87 -7.77 10.72
N ASP A 137 17.65 -9.04 10.40
CA ASP A 137 18.71 -10.06 10.46
C ASP A 137 19.80 -9.77 9.43
N SER A 138 21.04 -9.65 9.86
CA SER A 138 22.17 -9.26 9.01
C SER A 138 22.43 -10.24 7.88
N THR A 139 22.27 -11.55 8.12
CA THR A 139 22.47 -12.59 7.11
C THR A 139 21.37 -12.54 6.04
N VAL A 140 20.15 -12.24 6.46
CA VAL A 140 19.01 -12.02 5.54
C VAL A 140 19.24 -10.79 4.68
N LEU A 141 19.67 -9.68 5.28
CA LEU A 141 19.90 -8.42 4.57
C LEU A 141 21.09 -8.48 3.58
N GLU A 142 22.06 -9.36 3.78
CA GLU A 142 23.10 -9.62 2.78
C GLU A 142 22.52 -10.20 1.48
N THR A 143 21.48 -11.03 1.56
CA THR A 143 20.84 -11.67 0.40
C THR A 143 19.63 -10.90 -0.11
N TYR A 144 18.87 -10.29 0.80
CA TYR A 144 17.60 -9.60 0.52
C TYR A 144 17.63 -8.15 1.05
N PRO A 145 18.50 -7.29 0.51
CA PRO A 145 18.70 -5.92 1.02
C PRO A 145 17.44 -5.05 0.93
N HIS A 146 16.48 -5.36 0.06
CA HIS A 146 15.22 -4.64 -0.05
C HIS A 146 14.36 -4.70 1.22
N LEU A 147 14.56 -5.71 2.07
CA LEU A 147 13.84 -5.82 3.35
C LEU A 147 14.20 -4.68 4.32
N GLN A 148 15.40 -4.10 4.19
CA GLN A 148 15.75 -2.90 4.94
C GLN A 148 14.88 -1.71 4.53
N THR A 149 14.59 -1.57 3.23
CA THR A 149 13.65 -0.54 2.72
C THR A 149 12.25 -0.76 3.26
N VAL A 150 11.79 -2.03 3.29
CA VAL A 150 10.49 -2.38 3.89
C VAL A 150 10.44 -1.99 5.37
N CYS A 151 11.50 -2.29 6.12
CA CYS A 151 11.60 -1.93 7.53
C CYS A 151 11.49 -0.41 7.75
N GLY A 152 12.23 0.38 6.97
CA GLY A 152 12.14 1.84 7.02
C GLY A 152 10.75 2.38 6.63
N ALA A 153 10.09 1.77 5.63
CA ALA A 153 8.73 2.13 5.25
C ALA A 153 7.68 1.85 6.34
N LEU A 154 7.91 0.84 7.17
CA LEU A 154 7.05 0.54 8.32
C LEU A 154 7.14 1.60 9.44
N GLU A 155 8.27 2.28 9.57
CA GLU A 155 8.48 3.31 10.59
C GLU A 155 7.71 4.61 10.28
N THR A 156 7.55 4.95 8.99
CA THR A 156 6.90 6.17 8.53
C THR A 156 5.54 5.94 7.87
N GLY A 157 5.13 4.68 7.76
CA GLY A 157 3.91 4.30 7.07
C GLY A 157 2.64 4.67 7.83
N VAL A 158 1.54 4.81 7.08
CA VAL A 158 0.21 5.09 7.61
C VAL A 158 -0.77 3.98 7.26
N TYR A 159 -1.71 3.72 8.16
CA TYR A 159 -2.79 2.78 7.91
C TYR A 159 -3.96 3.46 7.19
N ARG A 160 -4.76 2.66 6.50
CA ARG A 160 -6.08 3.09 6.04
C ARG A 160 -6.95 3.48 7.23
N PRO A 161 -7.93 4.36 7.06
CA PRO A 161 -8.90 4.64 8.12
C PRO A 161 -9.57 3.36 8.63
N VAL A 162 -9.70 3.24 9.95
CA VAL A 162 -10.36 2.11 10.60
C VAL A 162 -11.78 2.55 10.94
N ILE A 163 -12.67 2.43 9.94
CA ILE A 163 -14.09 2.78 10.03
C ILE A 163 -14.94 1.61 9.55
N GLU A 164 -16.13 1.46 10.08
CA GLU A 164 -17.03 0.34 9.73
C GLU A 164 -17.46 0.41 8.26
N GLU A 165 -17.66 1.63 7.77
CA GLU A 165 -18.14 1.95 6.42
C GLU A 165 -17.04 1.88 5.34
N TRP A 166 -15.82 1.44 5.68
CA TRP A 166 -14.67 1.52 4.76
C TRP A 166 -14.92 0.92 3.38
N THR A 167 -15.64 -0.18 3.30
CA THR A 167 -15.95 -0.83 2.02
C THR A 167 -16.80 0.08 1.13
N GLU A 168 -17.87 0.67 1.69
CA GLU A 168 -18.74 1.58 0.94
C GLU A 168 -18.05 2.92 0.65
N PHE A 169 -17.26 3.40 1.61
CA PHE A 169 -16.41 4.58 1.42
C PHE A 169 -15.51 4.44 0.18
N THR A 170 -14.82 3.31 0.07
CA THR A 170 -13.93 3.05 -1.08
C THR A 170 -14.68 2.86 -2.38
N ASN A 171 -15.91 2.30 -2.36
CA ASN A 171 -16.75 2.16 -3.54
C ASN A 171 -17.19 3.53 -4.07
N ILE A 172 -17.66 4.42 -3.19
CA ILE A 172 -18.09 5.78 -3.56
C ILE A 172 -16.90 6.55 -4.17
N LEU A 173 -15.80 6.64 -3.43
CA LEU A 173 -14.63 7.39 -3.87
C LEU A 173 -14.02 6.80 -5.15
N GLY A 174 -13.86 5.48 -5.21
CA GLY A 174 -13.30 4.79 -6.37
C GLY A 174 -14.12 5.01 -7.64
N THR A 175 -15.46 4.99 -7.53
CA THR A 175 -16.35 5.27 -8.67
C THR A 175 -16.14 6.69 -9.20
N GLU A 176 -16.01 7.66 -8.31
CA GLU A 176 -15.82 9.06 -8.74
C GLU A 176 -14.39 9.30 -9.27
N MET A 177 -13.39 8.65 -8.71
CA MET A 177 -12.04 8.66 -9.28
C MET A 177 -12.00 8.05 -10.68
N ASP A 178 -12.70 6.94 -10.91
CA ASP A 178 -12.86 6.35 -12.26
C ASP A 178 -13.55 7.32 -13.24
N ASN A 179 -14.57 8.03 -12.79
CA ASN A 179 -15.24 9.04 -13.60
C ASN A 179 -14.28 10.17 -14.04
N ILE A 180 -13.37 10.58 -13.15
CA ILE A 180 -12.33 11.56 -13.48
C ILE A 180 -11.34 11.00 -14.50
N ILE A 181 -10.85 9.78 -14.28
CA ILE A 181 -9.87 9.11 -15.15
C ILE A 181 -10.45 8.92 -16.57
N GLN A 182 -11.73 8.55 -16.67
CA GLN A 182 -12.42 8.36 -17.95
C GLN A 182 -12.88 9.67 -18.59
N GLY A 183 -12.76 10.81 -17.89
CA GLY A 183 -13.19 12.12 -18.37
C GLY A 183 -14.71 12.27 -18.47
N THR A 184 -15.49 11.44 -17.76
CA THR A 184 -16.96 11.52 -17.72
C THR A 184 -17.46 12.60 -16.76
N LYS A 185 -16.65 12.96 -15.78
CA LYS A 185 -16.84 14.11 -14.86
C LYS A 185 -15.55 14.91 -14.74
N THR A 186 -15.67 16.18 -14.43
CA THR A 186 -14.54 16.97 -13.98
C THR A 186 -14.13 16.57 -12.56
N MET A 187 -12.88 16.84 -12.18
CA MET A 187 -12.39 16.59 -10.82
C MET A 187 -13.26 17.28 -9.76
N ASP A 188 -13.63 18.55 -9.99
CA ASP A 188 -14.44 19.30 -9.05
C ASP A 188 -15.85 18.71 -8.89
N GLU A 189 -16.50 18.32 -9.99
CA GLU A 189 -17.83 17.68 -9.94
C GLU A 189 -17.79 16.33 -9.22
N ALA A 190 -16.82 15.50 -9.54
CA ALA A 190 -16.70 14.16 -8.97
C ALA A 190 -16.35 14.19 -7.48
N LEU A 191 -15.36 14.98 -7.09
CA LEU A 191 -14.92 15.04 -5.69
C LEU A 191 -15.93 15.77 -4.80
N ALA A 192 -16.63 16.80 -5.28
CA ALA A 192 -17.72 17.42 -4.53
C ALA A 192 -18.88 16.44 -4.32
N TYR A 193 -19.23 15.65 -5.32
CA TYR A 193 -20.25 14.61 -5.18
C TYR A 193 -19.80 13.50 -4.21
N ALA A 194 -18.54 13.02 -4.34
CA ALA A 194 -18.01 12.02 -3.43
C ALA A 194 -18.03 12.53 -1.98
N GLN A 195 -17.61 13.77 -1.74
CA GLN A 195 -17.62 14.39 -0.41
C GLN A 195 -19.01 14.35 0.21
N GLU A 196 -20.04 14.79 -0.54
CA GLU A 196 -21.43 14.79 -0.05
C GLU A 196 -21.92 13.38 0.29
N GLN A 197 -21.65 12.39 -0.57
CA GLN A 197 -22.06 11.01 -0.33
C GLN A 197 -21.35 10.39 0.87
N LEU A 198 -20.06 10.68 1.05
CA LEU A 198 -19.27 10.19 2.16
C LEU A 198 -19.69 10.83 3.49
N GLU A 199 -20.01 12.12 3.50
CA GLU A 199 -20.59 12.78 4.67
C GLU A 199 -21.94 12.18 5.10
N GLN A 200 -22.79 11.82 4.12
CA GLN A 200 -24.05 11.12 4.39
C GLN A 200 -23.84 9.69 4.90
N LEU A 201 -22.85 8.97 4.38
CA LEU A 201 -22.51 7.62 4.81
C LEU A 201 -22.04 7.59 6.26
N MET A 202 -21.29 8.61 6.68
CA MET A 202 -20.62 8.68 7.99
C MET A 202 -21.39 9.48 9.03
N ALA A 203 -22.60 9.97 8.72
CA ALA A 203 -23.47 10.71 9.65
C ALA A 203 -24.22 9.76 10.60
#